data_ce393d0d7eeac5930168df5dab422ab4
#
_entry.id   ce393d0d7eeac5930168df5dab422ab4
#
_cell.length_a   1.000
_cell.length_b   1.000
_cell.length_c   1.000
_cell.angle_alpha   90.00
_cell.angle_beta   90.00
_cell.angle_gamma   90.00
#
_symmetry.space_group_name_H-M   'P 1'
#
loop_
_entity.id
_entity.type
_entity.pdbx_description
1 polymer ?
#
loop_
_entity_poly.entity_id
_entity_poly.type
_entity_poly.pdbx_seq_one_letter_code
_entity_poly.pdbx_strand_id
1 'polypeptide(L)'
;ETVRMSVERLRENGTVVTGVDRPCADSNFRPRFFGLPAALPVGHIRLALKFDLPVFAMGGCLLPDGHYQLWASDPIEMKRTGDKDQDVVLNAERVLQTIEEYIRKFHTQWNMTYAVWPDILPSVP
;
A
#
# COMPACT_ATOMS: atom_id res chain seq x y z
N GLU A 1 8.66 16.70 6.91
CA GLU A 1 8.15 16.59 8.30
C GLU A 1 7.56 15.22 8.59
N THR A 2 6.63 14.73 7.79
CA THR A 2 5.93 13.43 8.00
C THR A 2 6.88 12.23 8.11
N VAL A 3 7.91 12.14 7.26
CA VAL A 3 8.88 11.03 7.31
C VAL A 3 9.69 11.05 8.60
N ARG A 4 10.09 12.24 9.06
CA ARG A 4 10.84 12.38 10.31
C ARG A 4 10.01 11.91 11.51
N MET A 5 8.76 12.35 11.60
CA MET A 5 7.83 11.93 12.65
C MET A 5 7.60 10.41 12.63
N SER A 6 7.46 9.82 11.44
CA SER A 6 7.33 8.36 11.30
C SER A 6 8.56 7.63 11.83
N VAL A 7 9.77 8.11 11.52
CA VAL A 7 11.03 7.53 12.04
C VAL A 7 11.14 7.65 13.56
N GLU A 8 10.80 8.80 14.11
CA GLU A 8 10.79 9.03 15.56
C GLU A 8 9.83 8.06 16.25
N ARG A 9 8.60 7.93 15.72
CA ARG A 9 7.59 7.01 16.24
C ARG A 9 8.03 5.55 16.21
N LEU A 10 8.67 5.12 15.13
CA LEU A 10 9.19 3.75 15.00
C LEU A 10 10.36 3.48 15.97
N ARG A 11 11.22 4.45 16.23
CA ARG A 11 12.29 4.33 17.24
C ARG A 11 11.78 4.17 18.66
N GLU A 12 10.60 4.68 18.95
CA GLU A 12 9.89 4.55 20.22
C GLU A 12 9.04 3.24 20.30
N ASN A 13 9.29 2.27 19.44
CA ASN A 13 8.49 1.04 19.32
C ASN A 13 6.99 1.29 19.00
N GLY A 14 6.71 2.42 18.37
CA GLY A 14 5.36 2.75 17.92
C GLY A 14 5.03 2.17 16.57
N THR A 15 3.78 2.32 16.17
CA THR A 15 3.26 1.89 14.87
C THR A 15 3.01 3.10 13.97
N VAL A 16 3.24 2.93 12.68
CA VAL A 16 2.90 3.89 11.63
C VAL A 16 1.87 3.25 10.71
N VAL A 17 0.75 3.93 10.51
CA VAL A 17 -0.32 3.52 9.58
C VAL A 17 -0.34 4.49 8.42
N THR A 18 -0.43 3.99 7.20
CA THR A 18 -0.46 4.81 5.98
C THR A 18 -1.37 4.20 4.91
N GLY A 19 -1.97 5.05 4.08
CA GLY A 19 -2.67 4.62 2.88
C GLY A 19 -1.65 4.23 1.79
N VAL A 20 -1.98 3.20 1.01
CA VAL A 20 -1.08 2.64 -0.01
C VAL A 20 -1.67 2.65 -1.43
N ASP A 21 -2.97 2.80 -1.55
CA ASP A 21 -3.74 2.69 -2.80
C ASP A 21 -4.07 4.05 -3.45
N ARG A 22 -3.76 5.16 -2.77
CA ARG A 22 -4.00 6.50 -3.31
C ARG A 22 -2.81 6.97 -4.15
N PRO A 23 -3.03 7.46 -5.39
CA PRO A 23 -1.96 7.94 -6.27
C PRO A 23 -1.11 9.03 -5.62
N CYS A 24 0.19 8.96 -5.88
CA CYS A 24 1.20 9.91 -5.43
C CYS A 24 2.00 10.41 -6.64
N ALA A 25 1.71 11.62 -7.10
CA ALA A 25 2.32 12.20 -8.31
C ALA A 25 3.87 12.26 -8.24
N ASP A 26 4.40 12.47 -7.04
CA ASP A 26 5.85 12.61 -6.82
C ASP A 26 6.58 11.25 -6.70
N SER A 27 5.87 10.13 -6.82
CA SER A 27 6.50 8.81 -6.78
C SER A 27 7.19 8.52 -8.11
N ASN A 28 8.50 8.24 -8.06
CA ASN A 28 9.28 7.72 -9.20
C ASN A 28 9.11 6.21 -9.39
N PHE A 29 8.48 5.53 -8.44
CA PHE A 29 8.22 4.10 -8.47
C PHE A 29 6.85 3.83 -9.09
N ARG A 30 6.77 2.73 -9.83
CA ARG A 30 5.55 2.30 -10.52
C ARG A 30 5.28 0.82 -10.23
N PRO A 31 4.98 0.45 -8.97
CA PRO A 31 4.57 -0.91 -8.67
C PRO A 31 3.29 -1.26 -9.42
N ARG A 32 3.13 -2.55 -9.73
CA ARG A 32 1.89 -3.03 -10.34
C ARG A 32 0.79 -3.10 -9.30
N PHE A 33 -0.35 -2.54 -9.68
CA PHE A 33 -1.59 -2.62 -8.92
C PHE A 33 -2.71 -3.04 -9.87
N PHE A 34 -3.39 -4.13 -9.57
CA PHE A 34 -4.28 -4.82 -10.51
C PHE A 34 -3.64 -5.11 -11.88
N GLY A 35 -2.36 -5.48 -11.85
CA GLY A 35 -1.59 -5.82 -13.05
C GLY A 35 -1.02 -4.64 -13.84
N LEU A 36 -1.40 -3.40 -13.51
CA LEU A 36 -0.99 -2.19 -14.23
C LEU A 36 -0.04 -1.33 -13.39
N PRO A 37 0.99 -0.72 -14.00
CA PRO A 37 1.87 0.20 -13.29
C PRO A 37 1.09 1.39 -12.75
N ALA A 38 1.29 1.73 -11.48
CA ALA A 38 0.62 2.86 -10.84
C ALA A 38 1.59 3.70 -10.01
N ALA A 39 1.40 5.03 -10.04
CA ALA A 39 2.18 5.95 -9.23
C ALA A 39 1.68 5.94 -7.78
N LEU A 40 2.07 4.94 -7.00
CA LEU A 40 1.63 4.76 -5.63
C LEU A 40 2.73 5.06 -4.60
N PRO A 41 2.37 5.39 -3.36
CA PRO A 41 3.33 5.69 -2.32
C PRO A 41 4.11 4.44 -1.91
N VAL A 42 5.42 4.53 -1.84
CA VAL A 42 6.32 3.43 -1.42
C VAL A 42 7.15 3.77 -0.18
N GLY A 43 6.87 4.89 0.47
CA GLY A 43 7.62 5.36 1.64
C GLY A 43 7.61 4.37 2.80
N HIS A 44 6.48 3.70 3.03
CA HIS A 44 6.33 2.66 4.05
C HIS A 44 7.24 1.45 3.79
N ILE A 45 7.39 1.02 2.54
CA ILE A 45 8.31 -0.06 2.15
C ILE A 45 9.76 0.33 2.39
N ARG A 46 10.13 1.55 2.03
CA ARG A 46 11.50 2.07 2.27
C ARG A 46 11.83 2.09 3.77
N LEU A 47 10.88 2.47 4.62
CA LEU A 47 11.03 2.44 6.06
C LEU A 47 11.14 1.00 6.58
N ALA A 48 10.27 0.11 6.14
CA ALA A 48 10.29 -1.29 6.52
C ALA A 48 11.62 -1.97 6.17
N LEU A 49 12.11 -1.77 4.94
CA LEU A 49 13.41 -2.31 4.51
C LEU A 49 14.59 -1.69 5.27
N LYS A 50 14.53 -0.40 5.58
CA LYS A 50 15.61 0.30 6.28
C LYS A 50 15.76 -0.13 7.74
N PHE A 51 14.65 -0.35 8.42
CA PHE A 51 14.60 -0.62 9.85
C PHE A 51 14.24 -2.08 10.20
N ASP A 52 14.14 -2.94 9.18
CA ASP A 52 13.76 -4.36 9.31
C ASP A 52 12.45 -4.56 10.08
N LEU A 53 11.42 -3.82 9.66
CA LEU A 53 10.13 -3.79 10.34
C LEU A 53 9.12 -4.75 9.72
N PRO A 54 8.25 -5.36 10.52
CA PRO A 54 7.11 -6.11 10.01
C PRO A 54 6.11 -5.17 9.33
N VAL A 55 5.53 -5.63 8.22
CA VAL A 55 4.50 -4.92 7.47
C VAL A 55 3.22 -5.75 7.47
N PHE A 56 2.10 -5.11 7.75
CA PHE A 56 0.78 -5.71 7.70
C PHE A 56 -0.11 -4.88 6.79
N ALA A 57 -0.90 -5.54 5.95
CA ALA A 57 -1.99 -4.89 5.24
C ALA A 57 -3.23 -4.89 6.13
N MET A 58 -3.94 -3.76 6.15
CA MET A 58 -5.16 -3.60 6.94
C MET A 58 -6.27 -3.01 6.09
N GLY A 59 -7.49 -3.32 6.44
CA GLY A 59 -8.66 -2.74 5.82
C GLY A 59 -9.91 -2.91 6.66
N GLY A 60 -11.02 -2.36 6.16
CA GLY A 60 -12.30 -2.50 6.80
C GLY A 60 -13.44 -2.40 5.81
N CYS A 61 -14.57 -2.99 6.15
CA CYS A 61 -15.81 -2.89 5.40
C CYS A 61 -16.99 -2.71 6.33
N LEU A 62 -18.04 -2.09 5.82
CA LEU A 62 -19.34 -2.00 6.49
C LEU A 62 -20.15 -3.25 6.13
N LEU A 63 -20.61 -3.96 7.15
CA LEU A 63 -21.47 -5.12 7.01
C LEU A 63 -22.95 -4.71 6.83
N PRO A 64 -23.81 -5.60 6.28
CA PRO A 64 -25.24 -5.31 6.09
C PRO A 64 -26.00 -5.00 7.39
N ASP A 65 -25.51 -5.47 8.53
CA ASP A 65 -26.08 -5.23 9.86
C ASP A 65 -25.66 -3.87 10.46
N GLY A 66 -24.85 -3.07 9.74
CA GLY A 66 -24.39 -1.76 10.16
C GLY A 66 -23.11 -1.75 10.99
N HIS A 67 -22.49 -2.91 11.24
CA HIS A 67 -21.21 -3.00 11.92
C HIS A 67 -20.03 -2.88 10.95
N TYR A 68 -18.92 -2.34 11.41
CA TYR A 68 -17.67 -2.37 10.69
C TYR A 68 -16.87 -3.63 11.03
N GLN A 69 -16.44 -4.34 10.01
CA GLN A 69 -15.49 -5.43 10.14
C GLN A 69 -14.09 -4.90 9.77
N LEU A 70 -13.16 -5.03 10.69
CA LEU A 70 -11.73 -4.76 10.43
C LEU A 70 -10.99 -6.07 10.23
N TRP A 71 -9.95 -6.03 9.41
CA TRP A 71 -9.06 -7.15 9.17
C TRP A 71 -7.61 -6.66 9.10
N ALA A 72 -6.69 -7.55 9.41
CA ALA A 72 -5.26 -7.38 9.17
C ALA A 72 -4.72 -8.69 8.58
N SER A 73 -3.76 -8.57 7.68
CA SER A 73 -3.05 -9.73 7.14
C SER A 73 -2.08 -10.30 8.17
N ASP A 74 -1.58 -11.51 7.90
CA ASP A 74 -0.34 -11.96 8.49
C ASP A 74 0.81 -11.02 8.10
N PRO A 75 1.95 -11.05 8.83
CA PRO A 75 3.12 -10.27 8.46
C PRO A 75 3.55 -10.55 7.02
N ILE A 76 3.68 -9.51 6.22
CA ILE A 76 4.16 -9.62 4.84
C ILE A 76 5.68 -9.60 4.86
N GLU A 77 6.28 -10.73 4.52
CA GLU A 77 7.73 -10.87 4.50
C GLU A 77 8.36 -9.96 3.44
N MET A 78 9.30 -9.11 3.83
CA MET A 78 10.05 -8.25 2.91
C MET A 78 11.19 -9.03 2.26
N LYS A 79 11.24 -9.00 0.93
CA LYS A 79 12.30 -9.63 0.13
C LYS A 79 13.44 -8.66 -0.11
N ARG A 80 14.67 -9.20 -0.18
CA ARG A 80 15.90 -8.44 -0.44
C ARG A 80 16.67 -9.15 -1.55
N THR A 81 16.80 -8.50 -2.70
CA THR A 81 17.55 -9.01 -3.86
C THR A 81 18.98 -8.47 -3.90
N GLY A 82 19.27 -7.40 -3.15
CA GLY A 82 20.51 -6.64 -3.19
C GLY A 82 20.41 -5.36 -4.03
N ASP A 83 19.41 -5.23 -4.88
CA ASP A 83 19.09 -3.99 -5.59
C ASP A 83 18.00 -3.23 -4.81
N LYS A 84 18.35 -2.06 -4.28
CA LYS A 84 17.47 -1.29 -3.40
C LYS A 84 16.18 -0.82 -4.08
N ASP A 85 16.25 -0.42 -5.33
CA ASP A 85 15.08 0.10 -6.06
C ASP A 85 14.17 -1.05 -6.49
N GLN A 86 14.75 -2.15 -6.93
CA GLN A 86 14.01 -3.38 -7.20
C GLN A 86 13.33 -3.92 -5.95
N ASP A 87 14.01 -3.91 -4.81
CA ASP A 87 13.45 -4.34 -3.52
C ASP A 87 12.23 -3.49 -3.14
N VAL A 88 12.28 -2.18 -3.36
CA VAL A 88 11.14 -1.29 -3.08
C VAL A 88 9.94 -1.66 -3.95
N VAL A 89 10.12 -1.82 -5.25
CA VAL A 89 9.02 -2.17 -6.17
C VAL A 89 8.45 -3.55 -5.85
N LEU A 90 9.30 -4.56 -5.71
CA LEU A 90 8.92 -5.94 -5.42
C LEU A 90 8.06 -6.04 -4.15
N ASN A 91 8.50 -5.39 -3.08
CA ASN A 91 7.80 -5.44 -1.81
C ASN A 91 6.53 -4.58 -1.80
N ALA A 92 6.52 -3.46 -2.52
CA ALA A 92 5.29 -2.68 -2.73
C ALA A 92 4.22 -3.52 -3.44
N GLU A 93 4.59 -4.25 -4.50
CA GLU A 93 3.69 -5.15 -5.21
C GLU A 93 3.15 -6.26 -4.30
N ARG A 94 3.97 -6.84 -3.42
CA ARG A 94 3.52 -7.85 -2.45
C ARG A 94 2.46 -7.30 -1.50
N VAL A 95 2.65 -6.10 -0.98
CA VAL A 95 1.65 -5.44 -0.13
C VAL A 95 0.38 -5.13 -0.92
N LEU A 96 0.52 -4.60 -2.13
CA LEU A 96 -0.60 -4.27 -3.01
C LEU A 96 -1.41 -5.51 -3.40
N GLN A 97 -0.79 -6.66 -3.68
CA GLN A 97 -1.49 -7.91 -3.96
C GLN A 97 -2.41 -8.33 -2.81
N THR A 98 -1.95 -8.20 -1.57
CA THR A 98 -2.79 -8.46 -0.39
C THR A 98 -3.98 -7.49 -0.31
N ILE A 99 -3.76 -6.22 -0.62
CA ILE A 99 -4.83 -5.20 -0.68
C ILE A 99 -5.81 -5.48 -1.82
N GLU A 100 -5.32 -5.89 -3.00
CA GLU A 100 -6.15 -6.24 -4.15
C GLU A 100 -7.16 -7.36 -3.85
N GLU A 101 -6.73 -8.42 -3.17
CA GLU A 101 -7.61 -9.52 -2.77
C GLU A 101 -8.80 -9.01 -1.95
N TYR A 102 -8.53 -8.07 -1.06
CA TYR A 102 -9.56 -7.47 -0.23
C TYR A 102 -10.46 -6.51 -1.00
N ILE A 103 -9.89 -5.67 -1.86
CA ILE A 103 -10.65 -4.77 -2.72
C ILE A 103 -11.58 -5.58 -3.63
N ARG A 104 -11.11 -6.68 -4.24
CA ARG A 104 -11.96 -7.56 -5.06
C ARG A 104 -13.17 -8.10 -4.29
N LYS A 105 -12.97 -8.44 -3.02
CA LYS A 105 -14.05 -8.95 -2.16
C LYS A 105 -15.07 -7.87 -1.80
N PHE A 106 -14.63 -6.63 -1.61
CA PHE A 106 -15.46 -5.51 -1.17
C PHE A 106 -15.37 -4.30 -2.11
N HIS A 107 -15.26 -4.55 -3.40
CA HIS A 107 -15.02 -3.53 -4.43
C HIS A 107 -16.04 -2.38 -4.43
N THR A 108 -17.29 -2.63 -4.06
CA THR A 108 -18.34 -1.59 -3.96
C THR A 108 -18.11 -0.59 -2.83
N GLN A 109 -17.22 -0.91 -1.90
CA GLN A 109 -16.85 -0.05 -0.77
C GLN A 109 -15.44 0.55 -0.92
N TRP A 110 -14.77 0.28 -2.02
CA TRP A 110 -13.47 0.90 -2.31
C TRP A 110 -13.68 2.37 -2.72
N ASN A 111 -13.50 3.25 -1.74
CA ASN A 111 -13.69 4.68 -1.94
C ASN A 111 -12.45 5.31 -2.60
N MET A 112 -12.34 5.15 -3.93
CA MET A 112 -11.26 5.73 -4.73
C MET A 112 -11.80 6.87 -5.59
N THR A 113 -11.50 8.09 -5.19
CA THR A 113 -11.92 9.32 -5.87
C THR A 113 -10.84 9.87 -6.83
N TYR A 114 -9.70 9.21 -6.92
CA TYR A 114 -8.57 9.61 -7.76
C TYR A 114 -8.34 8.60 -8.88
N ALA A 115 -7.89 9.10 -10.03
CA ALA A 115 -7.47 8.22 -11.12
C ALA A 115 -6.16 7.52 -10.76
N VAL A 116 -6.24 6.23 -10.46
CA VAL A 116 -5.06 5.40 -10.15
C VAL A 116 -4.21 5.17 -11.41
N TRP A 117 -4.88 5.05 -12.57
CA TRP A 117 -4.26 4.83 -13.88
C TRP A 117 -4.74 5.90 -14.88
N PRO A 118 -4.27 7.16 -14.76
CA PRO A 118 -4.78 8.26 -15.57
C PRO A 118 -4.55 8.05 -17.07
N ASP A 119 -3.49 7.34 -17.44
CA ASP A 119 -3.10 7.12 -18.84
C ASP A 119 -4.03 6.17 -19.60
N ILE A 120 -4.82 5.36 -18.89
CA ILE A 120 -5.76 4.40 -19.50
C ILE A 120 -7.22 4.88 -19.46
N LEU A 121 -7.54 5.92 -18.70
CA LEU A 121 -8.90 6.46 -18.60
C LEU A 121 -9.49 6.84 -19.97
N PRO A 122 -8.74 7.45 -20.92
CA PRO A 122 -9.27 7.78 -22.24
C PRO A 122 -9.68 6.56 -23.07
N SER A 123 -9.19 5.36 -22.74
CA SER A 123 -9.51 4.10 -23.46
C SER A 123 -10.69 3.34 -22.86
N VAL A 124 -11.23 3.81 -21.75
CA VAL A 124 -12.41 3.20 -21.11
C VAL A 124 -13.66 3.77 -21.78
N PRO A 125 -14.55 2.93 -22.38
CA PRO A 125 -15.76 3.38 -23.06
C PRO A 125 -16.76 4.01 -22.11
#